data_561a527ddf686769302645984559bd32
#
_entry.id   561a527ddf686769302645984559bd32
#
_cell.length_a   1.000
_cell.length_b   1.000
_cell.length_c   1.000
_cell.angle_alpha   90.00
_cell.angle_beta   90.00
_cell.angle_gamma   90.00
#
_symmetry.space_group_name_H-M   'P 1'
#
loop_
_entity.id
_entity.type
_entity.pdbx_description
1 polymer ?
#
loop_
_entity_poly.entity_id
_entity_poly.type
_entity_poly.pdbx_seq_one_letter_code
_entity_poly.pdbx_strand_id
1 'polypeptide(L)'
;DAYSGEYNKVRDNVFRTNTSLAWLLNKSWITNLKFDASIYYNDNNSHAHTFYSYASEQPAVHATEEGYFMANKLPYTYFADQIIDSKELDYAASLKYEWNRRFKTVNSNLKAGVQWKATGNVGEGEYYKDPSLAPNGYRPRPYTTYPYMHNVSLYAEESLSFPVGNTMLRLMAGVRWEHLFIKGTKYKNLNTLSPRFNARWQLNEHIAIRGGWGITEKLPSFYTLYPKQEYRDIQTFGFSYNKIESSYIYYSQPYTLLHNENLRWQRNQNAEIGLDVNIARTRISLVGYFNRTKLPYKYASTYTPFSYDVLQLPDGFTMPTNPQINVDNQ
;
A
#
# COMPACT_ATOMS: atom_id res chain seq x y z
N ASP A 1 -4.00 -33.00 -24.53
CA ASP A 1 -4.77 -32.13 -23.62
C ASP A 1 -4.35 -30.68 -23.81
N ALA A 2 -5.23 -29.86 -24.36
CA ALA A 2 -4.99 -28.45 -24.63
C ALA A 2 -4.65 -27.64 -23.34
N TYR A 3 -4.91 -28.20 -22.19
CA TYR A 3 -4.69 -27.59 -20.86
C TYR A 3 -3.29 -27.85 -20.26
N SER A 4 -2.48 -28.71 -20.88
CA SER A 4 -1.16 -29.08 -20.33
C SER A 4 -0.06 -28.04 -20.50
N GLY A 5 -0.35 -26.90 -21.09
CA GLY A 5 0.59 -25.83 -21.37
C GLY A 5 0.56 -24.63 -20.42
N GLU A 6 -0.41 -24.56 -19.51
CA GLU A 6 -0.50 -23.43 -18.57
C GLU A 6 0.62 -23.45 -17.53
N TYR A 7 1.16 -22.27 -17.25
CA TYR A 7 2.14 -22.10 -16.19
C TYR A 7 2.09 -20.70 -15.58
N ASN A 8 2.58 -20.61 -14.37
CA ASN A 8 2.91 -19.36 -13.73
C ASN A 8 4.35 -19.43 -13.20
N LYS A 9 5.23 -18.61 -13.74
CA LYS A 9 6.63 -18.51 -13.33
C LYS A 9 6.81 -17.22 -12.55
N VAL A 10 7.33 -17.33 -11.34
CA VAL A 10 7.67 -16.18 -10.50
C VAL A 10 9.17 -16.17 -10.29
N ARG A 11 9.79 -15.03 -10.54
CA ARG A 11 11.17 -14.75 -10.20
C ARG A 11 11.18 -13.61 -9.20
N ASP A 12 11.82 -13.83 -8.07
CA ASP A 12 11.93 -12.88 -6.98
C ASP A 12 13.41 -12.72 -6.60
N ASN A 13 13.99 -11.56 -6.88
CA ASN A 13 15.36 -11.23 -6.56
C ASN A 13 15.38 -10.08 -5.57
N VAL A 14 15.88 -10.34 -4.38
CA VAL A 14 15.93 -9.36 -3.30
C VAL A 14 17.38 -8.95 -3.05
N PHE A 15 17.63 -7.65 -3.13
CA PHE A 15 18.87 -7.04 -2.66
C PHE A 15 18.57 -6.16 -1.44
N ARG A 16 19.33 -6.37 -0.38
CA ARG A 16 19.18 -5.61 0.85
C ARG A 16 20.54 -5.24 1.41
N THR A 17 20.74 -3.96 1.70
CA THR A 17 21.93 -3.47 2.39
C THR A 17 21.56 -2.57 3.56
N ASN A 18 22.32 -2.68 4.64
CA ASN A 18 22.19 -1.84 5.81
C ASN A 18 23.57 -1.37 6.25
N THR A 19 23.70 -0.10 6.49
CA THR A 19 24.91 0.53 7.04
C THR A 19 24.56 1.17 8.38
N SER A 20 25.39 0.92 9.39
CA SER A 20 25.21 1.49 10.72
C SER A 20 26.55 2.03 11.21
N LEU A 21 26.58 3.31 11.59
CA LEU A 21 27.71 3.99 12.16
C LEU A 21 27.32 4.51 13.54
N ALA A 22 28.11 4.20 14.55
CA ALA A 22 27.88 4.65 15.90
C ALA A 22 29.12 5.36 16.44
N TRP A 23 28.94 6.57 16.96
CA TRP A 23 29.98 7.36 17.59
C TRP A 23 29.70 7.47 19.08
N LEU A 24 30.52 6.82 19.89
CA LEU A 24 30.47 6.87 21.34
C LEU A 24 31.25 8.13 21.77
N LEU A 25 30.57 9.25 21.91
CA LEU A 25 31.18 10.55 22.18
C LEU A 25 31.40 10.79 23.67
N ASN A 26 30.54 10.29 24.54
CA ASN A 26 30.59 10.40 26.01
C ASN A 26 30.86 11.81 26.50
N LYS A 27 30.23 12.81 25.87
CA LYS A 27 30.33 14.22 26.31
C LYS A 27 29.22 14.58 27.28
N SER A 28 29.33 15.69 27.96
CA SER A 28 28.32 16.15 28.92
C SER A 28 26.93 16.38 28.34
N TRP A 29 26.81 16.55 27.03
CA TRP A 29 25.59 16.84 26.31
C TRP A 29 25.19 15.73 25.30
N ILE A 30 26.03 14.72 25.08
CA ILE A 30 25.77 13.60 24.17
C ILE A 30 26.56 12.37 24.59
N THR A 31 25.90 11.22 24.64
CA THR A 31 26.57 9.95 24.90
C THR A 31 26.89 9.25 23.58
N ASN A 32 25.92 9.16 22.71
CA ASN A 32 26.03 8.41 21.47
C ASN A 32 25.29 9.12 20.33
N LEU A 33 25.89 9.09 19.15
CA LEU A 33 25.26 9.50 17.90
C LEU A 33 25.32 8.31 16.94
N LYS A 34 24.17 7.93 16.41
CA LYS A 34 24.07 6.77 15.51
C LYS A 34 23.41 7.17 14.20
N PHE A 35 24.06 6.85 13.10
CA PHE A 35 23.52 6.95 11.75
C PHE A 35 23.23 5.56 11.23
N ASP A 36 22.01 5.31 10.73
CA ASP A 36 21.64 4.09 10.04
C ASP A 36 21.12 4.47 8.64
N ALA A 37 21.54 3.73 7.62
CA ALA A 37 21.01 3.83 6.25
C ALA A 37 20.73 2.44 5.70
N SER A 38 19.69 2.31 4.91
CA SER A 38 19.32 1.05 4.26
C SER A 38 18.75 1.27 2.87
N ILE A 39 19.02 0.31 2.01
CA ILE A 39 18.42 0.19 0.68
C ILE A 39 17.83 -1.21 0.59
N TYR A 40 16.60 -1.29 0.15
CA TYR A 40 15.91 -2.52 -0.21
C TYR A 40 15.46 -2.41 -1.65
N TYR A 41 15.79 -3.39 -2.44
CA TYR A 41 15.36 -3.55 -3.82
C TYR A 41 14.79 -4.94 -4.00
N ASN A 42 13.59 -5.02 -4.54
CA ASN A 42 12.93 -6.29 -4.87
C ASN A 42 12.51 -6.28 -6.34
N ASP A 43 13.17 -7.10 -7.15
CA ASP A 43 12.80 -7.37 -8.54
C ASP A 43 11.93 -8.62 -8.58
N ASN A 44 10.63 -8.40 -8.53
CA ASN A 44 9.61 -9.44 -8.63
C ASN A 44 8.99 -9.43 -10.04
N ASN A 45 9.19 -10.52 -10.76
CA ASN A 45 8.63 -10.71 -12.10
C ASN A 45 7.79 -11.97 -12.11
N SER A 46 6.51 -11.82 -12.42
CA SER A 46 5.57 -12.93 -12.61
C SER A 46 5.16 -13.03 -14.07
N HIS A 47 5.22 -14.23 -14.61
CA HIS A 47 4.79 -14.55 -15.97
C HIS A 47 3.75 -15.67 -15.92
N ALA A 48 2.50 -15.32 -16.14
CA ALA A 48 1.40 -16.27 -16.27
C ALA A 48 1.07 -16.51 -17.73
N HIS A 49 1.12 -17.76 -18.15
CA HIS A 49 0.67 -18.24 -19.47
C HIS A 49 -0.63 -19.00 -19.26
N THR A 50 -1.75 -18.40 -19.65
CA THR A 50 -3.09 -18.88 -19.30
C THR A 50 -3.88 -19.21 -20.56
N PHE A 51 -4.59 -20.33 -20.53
CA PHE A 51 -5.48 -20.74 -21.59
C PHE A 51 -6.87 -20.14 -21.41
N TYR A 52 -7.36 -19.50 -22.46
CA TYR A 52 -8.71 -18.96 -22.52
C TYR A 52 -9.55 -19.74 -23.54
N SER A 53 -10.74 -20.13 -23.12
CA SER A 53 -11.72 -20.79 -23.98
C SER A 53 -13.03 -20.02 -23.97
N TYR A 54 -13.79 -20.15 -25.06
CA TYR A 54 -15.07 -19.45 -25.23
C TYR A 54 -14.95 -17.94 -25.14
N ALA A 55 -13.82 -17.39 -25.60
CA ALA A 55 -13.62 -15.96 -25.62
C ALA A 55 -14.64 -15.27 -26.51
N SER A 56 -15.10 -14.13 -26.07
CA SER A 56 -16.02 -13.25 -26.77
C SER A 56 -15.36 -11.93 -27.06
N GLU A 57 -15.98 -11.13 -27.90
CA GLU A 57 -15.56 -9.76 -28.14
C GLU A 57 -15.54 -8.96 -26.85
N GLN A 58 -14.61 -8.05 -26.75
CA GLN A 58 -14.40 -7.20 -25.57
C GLN A 58 -13.97 -5.79 -25.98
N PRO A 59 -14.08 -4.80 -25.09
CA PRO A 59 -13.53 -3.48 -25.34
C PRO A 59 -12.06 -3.54 -25.68
N ALA A 60 -11.62 -2.71 -26.61
CA ALA A 60 -10.22 -2.61 -26.98
C ALA A 60 -9.37 -2.15 -25.78
N VAL A 61 -8.23 -2.79 -25.56
CA VAL A 61 -7.33 -2.47 -24.43
C VAL A 61 -6.76 -1.05 -24.46
N HIS A 62 -6.78 -0.40 -25.62
CA HIS A 62 -6.37 1.00 -25.78
C HIS A 62 -7.47 2.00 -25.48
N ALA A 63 -8.70 1.57 -25.15
CA ALA A 63 -9.81 2.41 -24.72
C ALA A 63 -9.56 2.97 -23.32
N THR A 64 -8.54 3.81 -23.18
CA THR A 64 -8.11 4.42 -21.91
C THR A 64 -8.71 5.80 -21.65
N GLU A 65 -9.40 6.34 -22.66
CA GLU A 65 -10.13 7.62 -22.61
C GLU A 65 -11.62 7.38 -22.76
N GLU A 66 -12.41 8.42 -22.51
CA GLU A 66 -13.85 8.36 -22.73
C GLU A 66 -14.17 8.38 -24.24
N GLY A 67 -14.97 7.44 -24.69
CA GLY A 67 -15.34 7.35 -26.11
C GLY A 67 -15.93 6.02 -26.52
N TYR A 68 -16.18 5.91 -27.84
CA TYR A 68 -16.72 4.71 -28.49
C TYR A 68 -15.60 3.95 -29.18
N PHE A 69 -15.50 2.68 -28.89
CA PHE A 69 -14.44 1.82 -29.40
C PHE A 69 -15.01 0.54 -29.97
N MET A 70 -14.41 0.09 -31.07
CA MET A 70 -14.68 -1.24 -31.60
C MET A 70 -14.15 -2.32 -30.65
N ALA A 71 -14.90 -3.37 -30.45
CA ALA A 71 -14.45 -4.51 -29.68
C ALA A 71 -13.25 -5.21 -30.32
N ASN A 72 -12.35 -5.71 -29.51
CA ASN A 72 -11.35 -6.65 -29.94
C ASN A 72 -12.03 -7.98 -30.33
N LYS A 73 -11.65 -8.53 -31.46
CA LYS A 73 -12.03 -9.90 -31.84
C LYS A 73 -11.00 -10.85 -31.27
N LEU A 74 -11.44 -11.75 -30.41
CA LEU A 74 -10.58 -12.76 -29.82
C LEU A 74 -10.77 -14.11 -30.54
N PRO A 75 -9.72 -14.92 -30.69
CA PRO A 75 -9.87 -16.31 -31.09
C PRO A 75 -10.77 -17.05 -30.10
N TYR A 76 -11.50 -18.06 -30.57
CA TYR A 76 -12.39 -18.87 -29.73
C TYR A 76 -11.64 -19.56 -28.58
N THR A 77 -10.40 -19.96 -28.85
CA THR A 77 -9.45 -20.49 -27.85
C THR A 77 -8.08 -19.92 -28.13
N TYR A 78 -7.38 -19.50 -27.08
CA TYR A 78 -6.04 -18.95 -27.20
C TYR A 78 -5.29 -19.01 -25.87
N PHE A 79 -3.98 -18.88 -25.94
CA PHE A 79 -3.13 -18.61 -24.78
C PHE A 79 -2.78 -17.13 -24.71
N ALA A 80 -2.77 -16.57 -23.52
CA ALA A 80 -2.27 -15.22 -23.29
C ALA A 80 -1.22 -15.20 -22.21
N ASP A 81 -0.22 -14.34 -22.40
CA ASP A 81 0.91 -14.15 -21.50
C ASP A 81 0.76 -12.84 -20.74
N GLN A 82 0.42 -12.94 -19.47
CA GLN A 82 0.38 -11.81 -18.54
C GLN A 82 1.73 -11.67 -17.84
N ILE A 83 2.25 -10.47 -17.83
CA ILE A 83 3.48 -10.11 -17.11
C ILE A 83 3.12 -9.14 -15.99
N ILE A 84 3.66 -9.36 -14.81
CA ILE A 84 3.68 -8.41 -13.73
C ILE A 84 5.16 -8.15 -13.40
N ASP A 85 5.65 -6.99 -13.80
CA ASP A 85 7.02 -6.53 -13.51
C ASP A 85 6.98 -5.48 -12.41
N SER A 86 7.38 -5.89 -11.21
CA SER A 86 7.42 -5.06 -10.01
C SER A 86 8.86 -4.91 -9.54
N LYS A 87 9.35 -3.69 -9.47
CA LYS A 87 10.69 -3.35 -8.98
C LYS A 87 10.56 -2.35 -7.84
N GLU A 88 10.33 -2.89 -6.65
CA GLU A 88 10.16 -2.09 -5.45
C GLU A 88 11.51 -1.58 -4.95
N LEU A 89 11.55 -0.30 -4.61
CA LEU A 89 12.72 0.38 -4.05
C LEU A 89 12.33 1.10 -2.77
N ASP A 90 12.95 0.68 -1.67
CA ASP A 90 12.83 1.35 -0.38
C ASP A 90 14.18 1.89 0.05
N TYR A 91 14.19 3.15 0.43
CA TYR A 91 15.32 3.83 1.04
C TYR A 91 14.96 4.25 2.46
N ALA A 92 15.88 4.10 3.38
CA ALA A 92 15.74 4.69 4.69
C ALA A 92 17.08 5.24 5.18
N ALA A 93 17.01 6.40 5.84
CA ALA A 93 18.13 6.97 6.56
C ALA A 93 17.63 7.51 7.91
N SER A 94 18.41 7.35 8.96
CA SER A 94 18.08 7.88 10.27
C SER A 94 19.32 8.36 11.03
N LEU A 95 19.17 9.45 11.75
CA LEU A 95 20.13 9.94 12.70
C LEU A 95 19.50 9.89 14.09
N LYS A 96 20.17 9.22 15.01
CA LYS A 96 19.70 9.00 16.39
C LYS A 96 20.70 9.60 17.35
N TYR A 97 20.21 10.41 18.23
CA TYR A 97 20.91 11.04 19.35
C TYR A 97 20.52 10.33 20.63
N GLU A 98 21.49 10.06 21.48
CA GLU A 98 21.29 9.49 22.81
C GLU A 98 22.13 10.22 23.84
N TRP A 99 21.49 10.59 24.93
CA TRP A 99 22.11 11.24 26.03
C TRP A 99 21.76 10.58 27.35
N ASN A 100 22.74 9.87 27.92
CA ASN A 100 22.67 9.24 29.25
C ASN A 100 23.25 10.20 30.29
N ARG A 101 22.45 10.50 31.29
CA ARG A 101 22.86 11.39 32.36
C ARG A 101 22.36 10.91 33.71
N ARG A 102 23.09 11.28 34.75
CA ARG A 102 22.73 10.94 36.12
C ARG A 102 22.67 12.22 36.95
N PHE A 103 21.52 12.46 37.57
CA PHE A 103 21.28 13.57 38.50
C PHE A 103 21.08 13.00 39.89
N LYS A 104 22.09 13.06 40.76
CA LYS A 104 22.06 12.43 42.10
C LYS A 104 21.59 10.95 42.00
N THR A 105 20.33 10.71 42.31
CA THR A 105 19.72 9.38 42.35
C THR A 105 18.88 9.06 41.09
N VAL A 106 18.68 10.04 40.20
CA VAL A 106 17.87 9.90 39.00
C VAL A 106 18.77 9.56 37.79
N ASN A 107 18.55 8.44 37.16
CA ASN A 107 19.15 8.14 35.87
C ASN A 107 18.16 8.58 34.78
N SER A 108 18.64 9.32 33.80
CA SER A 108 17.88 9.86 32.67
C SER A 108 18.54 9.39 31.37
N ASN A 109 17.72 8.92 30.43
CA ASN A 109 18.15 8.56 29.09
C ASN A 109 17.22 9.25 28.10
N LEU A 110 17.74 10.30 27.45
CA LEU A 110 17.07 11.01 26.37
C LEU A 110 17.49 10.42 25.04
N LYS A 111 16.51 10.02 24.24
CA LYS A 111 16.68 9.62 22.85
C LYS A 111 15.89 10.55 21.95
N ALA A 112 16.51 11.06 20.91
CA ALA A 112 15.87 11.84 19.89
C ALA A 112 16.38 11.43 18.52
N GLY A 113 15.62 11.67 17.48
CA GLY A 113 16.08 11.33 16.15
C GLY A 113 15.20 11.84 15.03
N VAL A 114 15.80 11.82 13.86
CA VAL A 114 15.12 12.04 12.58
C VAL A 114 15.26 10.79 11.73
N GLN A 115 14.20 10.44 11.04
CA GLN A 115 14.18 9.34 10.07
C GLN A 115 13.52 9.81 8.78
N TRP A 116 14.13 9.49 7.66
CA TRP A 116 13.55 9.62 6.34
C TRP A 116 13.40 8.24 5.73
N LYS A 117 12.26 8.01 5.07
CA LYS A 117 11.99 6.82 4.26
C LYS A 117 11.43 7.24 2.92
N ALA A 118 11.79 6.53 1.88
CA ALA A 118 11.21 6.69 0.55
C ALA A 118 10.86 5.32 -0.01
N THR A 119 9.65 5.17 -0.53
CA THR A 119 9.14 3.94 -1.15
C THR A 119 8.64 4.26 -2.54
N GLY A 120 9.00 3.45 -3.51
CA GLY A 120 8.56 3.57 -4.89
C GLY A 120 8.66 2.26 -5.65
N ASN A 121 8.14 2.25 -6.86
CA ASN A 121 8.21 1.12 -7.77
C ASN A 121 8.63 1.62 -9.15
N VAL A 122 9.67 1.03 -9.73
CA VAL A 122 10.21 1.39 -11.05
C VAL A 122 9.99 0.29 -12.09
N GLY A 123 9.16 -0.70 -11.77
CA GLY A 123 8.77 -1.76 -12.70
C GLY A 123 7.84 -1.27 -13.80
N GLU A 124 7.79 -2.02 -14.89
CA GLU A 124 6.88 -1.74 -16.02
C GLU A 124 5.41 -1.92 -15.63
N GLY A 125 5.14 -2.69 -14.56
CA GLY A 125 3.80 -2.92 -14.06
C GLY A 125 3.16 -4.18 -14.62
N GLU A 126 1.84 -4.14 -14.73
CA GLU A 126 1.04 -5.26 -15.22
C GLU A 126 0.68 -5.03 -16.68
N TYR A 127 1.02 -5.99 -17.54
CA TYR A 127 0.71 -5.95 -18.97
C TYR A 127 0.62 -7.33 -19.61
N TYR A 128 0.01 -7.42 -20.78
CA TYR A 128 0.03 -8.62 -21.64
C TYR A 128 1.08 -8.44 -22.72
N LYS A 129 1.83 -9.50 -23.04
CA LYS A 129 2.83 -9.47 -24.14
C LYS A 129 2.17 -9.12 -25.46
N ASP A 130 1.01 -9.70 -25.72
CA ASP A 130 0.14 -9.31 -26.81
C ASP A 130 -1.13 -8.68 -26.23
N PRO A 131 -1.25 -7.34 -26.27
CA PRO A 131 -2.42 -6.65 -25.74
C PRO A 131 -3.73 -7.04 -26.43
N SER A 132 -3.68 -7.51 -27.69
CA SER A 132 -4.87 -7.93 -28.42
C SER A 132 -5.49 -9.23 -27.85
N LEU A 133 -4.70 -10.00 -27.12
CA LEU A 133 -5.12 -11.24 -26.44
C LEU A 133 -5.44 -11.04 -24.95
N ALA A 134 -5.42 -9.81 -24.46
CA ALA A 134 -5.76 -9.53 -23.07
C ALA A 134 -7.25 -9.85 -22.79
N PRO A 135 -7.60 -10.37 -21.60
CA PRO A 135 -8.98 -10.69 -21.26
C PRO A 135 -9.85 -9.45 -21.08
N ASN A 136 -11.16 -9.66 -21.06
CA ASN A 136 -12.15 -8.60 -20.95
C ASN A 136 -11.90 -7.69 -19.71
N GLY A 137 -12.04 -6.39 -19.94
CA GLY A 137 -11.88 -5.37 -18.90
C GLY A 137 -10.42 -5.05 -18.55
N TYR A 138 -9.45 -5.70 -19.18
CA TYR A 138 -8.05 -5.41 -18.93
C TYR A 138 -7.62 -4.04 -19.50
N ARG A 139 -6.80 -3.33 -18.73
CA ARG A 139 -6.06 -2.13 -19.15
C ARG A 139 -4.66 -2.18 -18.58
N PRO A 140 -3.62 -1.76 -19.32
CA PRO A 140 -2.25 -1.75 -18.82
C PRO A 140 -2.11 -0.81 -17.62
N ARG A 141 -1.28 -1.21 -16.66
CA ARG A 141 -1.03 -0.45 -15.44
C ARG A 141 0.47 -0.29 -15.20
N PRO A 142 1.10 0.75 -15.75
CA PRO A 142 2.51 1.02 -15.49
C PRO A 142 2.72 1.51 -14.05
N TYR A 143 3.68 0.91 -13.33
CA TYR A 143 4.04 1.33 -11.96
C TYR A 143 4.87 2.60 -11.93
N THR A 144 5.59 2.88 -13.03
CA THR A 144 6.40 4.10 -13.18
C THR A 144 5.61 5.40 -13.16
N THR A 145 4.29 5.35 -13.35
CA THR A 145 3.41 6.53 -13.24
C THR A 145 3.17 6.99 -11.81
N TYR A 146 3.50 6.16 -10.82
CA TYR A 146 3.31 6.50 -9.42
C TYR A 146 4.55 7.20 -8.86
N PRO A 147 4.38 8.33 -8.14
CA PRO A 147 5.51 9.03 -7.55
C PRO A 147 6.05 8.28 -6.33
N TYR A 148 7.31 8.53 -6.00
CA TYR A 148 7.86 8.09 -4.72
C TYR A 148 7.13 8.74 -3.55
N MET A 149 6.86 7.95 -2.54
CA MET A 149 6.29 8.38 -1.28
C MET A 149 7.42 8.57 -0.26
N HIS A 150 7.61 9.81 0.20
CA HIS A 150 8.61 10.12 1.21
C HIS A 150 7.96 10.36 2.56
N ASN A 151 8.46 9.73 3.61
CA ASN A 151 8.02 9.91 4.98
C ASN A 151 9.17 10.43 5.84
N VAL A 152 9.00 11.58 6.46
CA VAL A 152 9.94 12.15 7.42
C VAL A 152 9.34 12.04 8.82
N SER A 153 10.12 11.53 9.76
CA SER A 153 9.69 11.38 11.14
C SER A 153 10.68 12.07 12.08
N LEU A 154 10.15 12.77 13.08
CA LEU A 154 10.91 13.28 14.21
C LEU A 154 10.39 12.62 15.48
N TYR A 155 11.27 12.22 16.36
CA TYR A 155 10.86 11.65 17.64
C TYR A 155 11.79 12.07 18.78
N ALA A 156 11.20 12.13 19.96
CA ALA A 156 11.92 12.28 21.21
C ALA A 156 11.30 11.38 22.27
N GLU A 157 12.14 10.80 23.12
CA GLU A 157 11.75 9.91 24.20
C GLU A 157 12.68 10.12 25.39
N GLU A 158 12.12 10.34 26.57
CA GLU A 158 12.83 10.42 27.83
C GLU A 158 12.48 9.25 28.72
N SER A 159 13.47 8.58 29.23
CA SER A 159 13.34 7.51 30.22
C SER A 159 14.01 7.91 31.53
N LEU A 160 13.24 7.96 32.60
CA LEU A 160 13.69 8.28 33.95
C LEU A 160 13.66 7.03 34.83
N SER A 161 14.69 6.82 35.62
CA SER A 161 14.75 5.74 36.61
C SER A 161 15.27 6.30 37.94
N PHE A 162 14.47 6.21 38.98
CA PHE A 162 14.79 6.75 40.29
C PHE A 162 14.21 5.94 41.43
N PRO A 163 14.86 5.97 42.62
CA PRO A 163 14.34 5.28 43.79
C PRO A 163 13.14 6.03 44.38
N VAL A 164 12.15 5.28 44.86
CA VAL A 164 11.02 5.76 45.66
C VAL A 164 11.01 4.94 46.96
N GLY A 165 11.59 5.53 48.01
CA GLY A 165 11.93 4.76 49.22
C GLY A 165 12.89 3.62 48.90
N ASN A 166 12.57 2.41 49.29
CA ASN A 166 13.35 1.20 48.99
C ASN A 166 12.98 0.54 47.65
N THR A 167 12.21 1.21 46.81
CA THR A 167 11.68 0.68 45.54
C THR A 167 12.27 1.47 44.36
N MET A 168 12.10 0.94 43.14
CA MET A 168 12.58 1.57 41.93
C MET A 168 11.44 1.87 40.97
N LEU A 169 11.28 3.13 40.61
CA LEU A 169 10.30 3.57 39.59
C LEU A 169 11.02 3.94 38.30
N ARG A 170 10.52 3.42 37.18
CA ARG A 170 10.93 3.80 35.83
C ARG A 170 9.75 4.36 35.09
N LEU A 171 9.94 5.55 34.50
CA LEU A 171 8.96 6.24 33.68
C LEU A 171 9.57 6.46 32.30
N MET A 172 8.76 6.32 31.25
CA MET A 172 9.15 6.65 29.90
C MET A 172 8.02 7.43 29.24
N ALA A 173 8.34 8.58 28.67
CA ALA A 173 7.45 9.37 27.84
C ALA A 173 8.12 9.69 26.51
N GLY A 174 7.37 9.56 25.44
CA GLY A 174 7.87 9.83 24.10
C GLY A 174 6.79 10.35 23.18
N VAL A 175 7.24 11.01 22.13
CA VAL A 175 6.39 11.51 21.06
C VAL A 175 7.07 11.30 19.72
N ARG A 176 6.30 10.94 18.72
CA ARG A 176 6.75 10.84 17.33
C ARG A 176 5.81 11.65 16.46
N TRP A 177 6.37 12.55 15.67
CA TRP A 177 5.69 13.26 14.61
C TRP A 177 6.15 12.68 13.27
N GLU A 178 5.22 12.54 12.33
CA GLU A 178 5.50 12.07 10.97
C GLU A 178 4.83 12.97 9.95
N HIS A 179 5.53 13.22 8.86
CA HIS A 179 5.00 13.96 7.71
C HIS A 179 5.25 13.17 6.43
N LEU A 180 4.20 13.07 5.62
CA LEU A 180 4.21 12.38 4.35
C LEU A 180 4.29 13.38 3.20
N PHE A 181 5.33 13.28 2.40
CA PHE A 181 5.49 14.02 1.16
C PHE A 181 5.07 13.15 -0.01
N ILE A 182 3.98 13.51 -0.68
CA ILE A 182 3.44 12.79 -1.83
C ILE A 182 3.09 13.81 -2.91
N LYS A 183 3.55 13.58 -4.15
CA LYS A 183 3.17 14.40 -5.30
C LYS A 183 1.81 13.93 -5.84
N GLY A 184 1.02 14.87 -6.38
CA GLY A 184 -0.22 14.55 -7.09
C GLY A 184 -1.36 14.02 -6.22
N THR A 185 -1.24 14.05 -4.89
CA THR A 185 -2.33 13.67 -4.00
C THR A 185 -3.22 14.86 -3.66
N LYS A 186 -4.52 14.60 -3.50
CA LYS A 186 -5.50 15.55 -2.97
C LYS A 186 -5.65 15.47 -1.44
N TYR A 187 -4.96 14.54 -0.78
CA TYR A 187 -5.08 14.34 0.66
C TYR A 187 -4.47 15.50 1.43
N LYS A 188 -5.20 15.96 2.45
CA LYS A 188 -4.82 17.10 3.29
C LYS A 188 -4.15 16.70 4.60
N ASN A 189 -4.46 15.51 5.12
CA ASN A 189 -3.95 15.03 6.40
C ASN A 189 -2.65 14.25 6.23
N LEU A 190 -1.56 14.96 6.01
CA LEU A 190 -0.23 14.38 5.78
C LEU A 190 0.63 14.28 7.05
N ASN A 191 0.10 14.71 8.19
CA ASN A 191 0.80 14.72 9.47
C ASN A 191 0.16 13.80 10.48
N THR A 192 1.00 13.20 11.34
CA THR A 192 0.55 12.44 12.50
C THR A 192 1.34 12.80 13.75
N LEU A 193 0.75 12.50 14.91
CA LEU A 193 1.41 12.65 16.20
C LEU A 193 1.08 11.45 17.08
N SER A 194 2.11 10.70 17.43
CA SER A 194 2.03 9.44 18.17
C SER A 194 2.71 9.54 19.53
N PRO A 195 2.00 10.00 20.59
CA PRO A 195 2.51 9.99 21.95
C PRO A 195 2.47 8.59 22.56
N ARG A 196 3.43 8.33 23.46
CA ARG A 196 3.48 7.11 24.25
C ARG A 196 3.99 7.37 25.66
N PHE A 197 3.50 6.61 26.60
CA PHE A 197 3.88 6.64 28.01
C PHE A 197 3.97 5.22 28.55
N ASN A 198 5.01 4.92 29.32
CA ASN A 198 5.15 3.66 30.04
C ASN A 198 5.68 3.93 31.45
N ALA A 199 5.22 3.12 32.40
CA ALA A 199 5.67 3.13 33.77
C ALA A 199 5.95 1.72 34.24
N ARG A 200 7.01 1.51 35.01
CA ARG A 200 7.30 0.27 35.73
C ARG A 200 7.73 0.58 37.13
N TRP A 201 7.01 0.08 38.11
CA TRP A 201 7.31 0.22 39.50
C TRP A 201 7.72 -1.14 40.07
N GLN A 202 8.98 -1.27 40.44
CA GLN A 202 9.53 -2.45 41.13
C GLN A 202 9.29 -2.25 42.62
N LEU A 203 8.24 -2.86 43.17
CA LEU A 203 7.82 -2.72 44.56
C LEU A 203 8.80 -3.40 45.53
N ASN A 204 9.31 -4.57 45.12
CA ASN A 204 10.35 -5.31 45.82
C ASN A 204 11.04 -6.28 44.87
N GLU A 205 11.90 -7.18 45.33
CA GLU A 205 12.62 -8.15 44.49
C GLU A 205 11.68 -9.13 43.76
N HIS A 206 10.48 -9.29 44.26
CA HIS A 206 9.52 -10.28 43.77
C HIS A 206 8.39 -9.68 42.93
N ILE A 207 8.02 -8.44 43.16
CA ILE A 207 6.80 -7.84 42.61
C ILE A 207 7.12 -6.58 41.84
N ALA A 208 6.62 -6.51 40.60
CA ALA A 208 6.62 -5.29 39.79
C ALA A 208 5.24 -5.05 39.18
N ILE A 209 4.82 -3.80 39.17
CA ILE A 209 3.64 -3.31 38.44
C ILE A 209 4.14 -2.54 37.23
N ARG A 210 3.49 -2.75 36.09
CA ARG A 210 3.78 -1.99 34.88
C ARG A 210 2.52 -1.50 34.21
N GLY A 211 2.60 -0.40 33.51
CA GLY A 211 1.51 0.14 32.72
C GLY A 211 2.05 0.88 31.53
N GLY A 212 1.26 0.91 30.48
CA GLY A 212 1.60 1.60 29.26
C GLY A 212 0.36 2.16 28.56
N TRP A 213 0.55 3.27 27.89
CA TRP A 213 -0.44 3.86 27.02
C TRP A 213 0.25 4.49 25.82
N GLY A 214 -0.34 4.33 24.66
CA GLY A 214 0.21 4.95 23.46
C GLY A 214 -0.78 5.02 22.32
N ILE A 215 -0.47 5.92 21.40
CA ILE A 215 -1.17 6.08 20.14
C ILE A 215 -0.19 5.73 19.04
N THR A 216 -0.62 4.88 18.12
CA THR A 216 0.11 4.57 16.88
C THR A 216 -0.80 4.91 15.72
N GLU A 217 -0.29 5.67 14.79
CA GLU A 217 -1.00 6.04 13.57
C GLU A 217 -0.42 5.30 12.38
N LYS A 218 -1.31 4.71 11.56
CA LYS A 218 -0.95 3.97 10.36
C LYS A 218 -1.36 4.76 9.13
N LEU A 219 -0.38 5.00 8.27
CA LEU A 219 -0.55 5.62 6.97
C LEU A 219 -1.55 4.84 6.10
N PRO A 220 -2.39 5.52 5.30
CA PRO A 220 -3.07 4.87 4.19
C PRO A 220 -2.10 4.14 3.29
N SER A 221 -2.51 2.97 2.80
CA SER A 221 -1.66 2.22 1.86
C SER A 221 -1.45 3.01 0.58
N PHE A 222 -0.35 2.73 -0.10
CA PHE A 222 -0.07 3.32 -1.41
C PHE A 222 -1.24 3.11 -2.40
N TYR A 223 -1.84 1.92 -2.38
CA TYR A 223 -3.01 1.59 -3.18
C TYR A 223 -4.25 2.46 -2.84
N THR A 224 -4.42 2.83 -1.57
CA THR A 224 -5.49 3.73 -1.14
C THR A 224 -5.24 5.17 -1.59
N LEU A 225 -3.97 5.60 -1.58
CA LEU A 225 -3.56 6.95 -2.00
C LEU A 225 -3.60 7.11 -3.53
N TYR A 226 -3.28 6.05 -4.25
CA TYR A 226 -3.24 6.00 -5.72
C TYR A 226 -4.04 4.81 -6.23
N PRO A 227 -5.37 4.82 -6.13
CA PRO A 227 -6.19 3.73 -6.62
C PRO A 227 -6.03 3.55 -8.12
N LYS A 228 -6.21 2.34 -8.58
CA LYS A 228 -6.26 2.00 -9.99
C LYS A 228 -7.38 2.79 -10.66
N GLN A 229 -7.12 3.30 -11.84
CA GLN A 229 -8.18 3.79 -12.70
C GLN A 229 -9.05 2.61 -13.15
N GLU A 230 -10.34 2.72 -12.97
CA GLU A 230 -11.32 1.74 -13.39
C GLU A 230 -12.01 2.20 -14.67
N TYR A 231 -12.58 1.26 -15.39
CA TYR A 231 -13.27 1.54 -16.66
C TYR A 231 -14.67 0.97 -16.61
N ARG A 232 -15.59 1.73 -17.15
CA ARG A 232 -16.96 1.30 -17.37
C ARG A 232 -17.15 1.09 -18.85
N ASP A 233 -17.28 -0.18 -19.23
CA ASP A 233 -17.45 -0.58 -20.62
C ASP A 233 -18.90 -1.00 -20.85
N ILE A 234 -19.62 -0.29 -21.69
CA ILE A 234 -21.03 -0.51 -22.00
C ILE A 234 -21.17 -0.83 -23.47
N GLN A 235 -21.68 -2.00 -23.78
CA GLN A 235 -21.99 -2.36 -25.16
C GLN A 235 -23.15 -1.48 -25.66
N THR A 236 -22.91 -0.67 -26.66
CA THR A 236 -23.91 0.24 -27.28
C THR A 236 -24.44 -0.31 -28.58
N PHE A 237 -23.66 -1.12 -29.27
CA PHE A 237 -24.06 -1.78 -30.52
C PHE A 237 -23.50 -3.20 -30.54
N GLY A 238 -24.26 -4.12 -31.08
CA GLY A 238 -23.82 -5.48 -31.31
C GLY A 238 -24.51 -6.08 -32.53
N PHE A 239 -23.71 -6.61 -33.45
CA PHE A 239 -24.16 -7.38 -34.60
C PHE A 239 -23.40 -8.68 -34.62
N SER A 240 -24.12 -9.80 -34.70
CA SER A 240 -23.51 -11.12 -34.81
C SER A 240 -24.28 -11.90 -35.87
N TYR A 241 -23.59 -12.25 -36.94
CA TYR A 241 -24.07 -13.17 -37.96
C TYR A 241 -23.16 -14.39 -37.98
N ASN A 242 -23.66 -15.50 -37.51
CA ASN A 242 -22.89 -16.68 -37.19
C ASN A 242 -21.62 -16.34 -36.31
N LYS A 243 -20.86 -17.31 -35.86
CA LYS A 243 -19.72 -17.09 -34.96
C LYS A 243 -18.49 -16.45 -35.62
N ILE A 244 -18.57 -16.08 -36.90
CA ILE A 244 -17.44 -15.66 -37.74
C ILE A 244 -17.49 -14.14 -37.98
N GLU A 245 -18.69 -13.59 -38.16
CA GLU A 245 -18.91 -12.17 -38.47
C GLU A 245 -19.71 -11.51 -37.37
N SER A 246 -19.00 -10.90 -36.46
CA SER A 246 -19.57 -10.12 -35.38
C SER A 246 -18.84 -8.79 -35.24
N SER A 247 -19.58 -7.77 -34.91
CA SER A 247 -19.02 -6.45 -34.60
C SER A 247 -19.75 -5.86 -33.42
N TYR A 248 -18.99 -5.40 -32.46
CA TYR A 248 -19.51 -4.80 -31.23
C TYR A 248 -18.84 -3.45 -31.02
N ILE A 249 -19.59 -2.49 -30.50
CA ILE A 249 -19.10 -1.21 -30.10
C ILE A 249 -19.38 -1.04 -28.63
N TYR A 250 -18.38 -0.57 -27.92
CA TYR A 250 -18.45 -0.24 -26.51
C TYR A 250 -18.23 1.25 -26.31
N TYR A 251 -19.07 1.86 -25.50
CA TYR A 251 -18.75 3.13 -24.86
C TYR A 251 -17.91 2.82 -23.62
N SER A 252 -16.68 3.30 -23.62
CA SER A 252 -15.75 3.18 -22.49
C SER A 252 -15.65 4.51 -21.76
N GLN A 253 -15.83 4.49 -20.46
CA GLN A 253 -15.66 5.66 -19.59
C GLN A 253 -14.67 5.34 -18.50
N PRO A 254 -13.48 5.98 -18.49
CA PRO A 254 -12.58 5.92 -17.37
C PRO A 254 -13.18 6.63 -16.16
N TYR A 255 -13.04 6.02 -14.98
CA TYR A 255 -13.40 6.68 -13.74
C TYR A 255 -12.38 6.36 -12.67
N THR A 256 -12.18 7.31 -11.76
CA THR A 256 -11.36 7.10 -10.57
C THR A 256 -12.25 6.98 -9.36
N LEU A 257 -11.85 6.13 -8.43
CA LEU A 257 -12.50 6.08 -7.14
C LEU A 257 -12.47 7.46 -6.49
N LEU A 258 -13.62 7.91 -6.02
CA LEU A 258 -13.72 9.20 -5.33
C LEU A 258 -12.86 9.15 -4.07
N HIS A 259 -11.93 10.09 -3.96
CA HIS A 259 -11.09 10.22 -2.81
C HIS A 259 -11.74 11.10 -1.75
N ASN A 260 -11.75 10.63 -0.53
CA ASN A 260 -11.99 11.52 0.59
C ASN A 260 -10.70 12.32 0.87
N GLU A 261 -10.65 13.57 0.44
CA GLU A 261 -9.49 14.46 0.67
C GLU A 261 -9.16 14.65 2.16
N ASN A 262 -10.14 14.41 3.03
CA ASN A 262 -10.01 14.51 4.48
C ASN A 262 -9.75 13.14 5.13
N LEU A 263 -9.36 12.12 4.34
CA LEU A 263 -9.00 10.81 4.88
C LEU A 263 -7.95 10.98 5.97
N ARG A 264 -8.24 10.46 7.15
CA ARG A 264 -7.33 10.50 8.29
C ARG A 264 -6.55 9.20 8.37
N TRP A 265 -5.38 9.25 8.97
CA TRP A 265 -4.62 8.05 9.29
C TRP A 265 -5.41 7.15 10.24
N GLN A 266 -5.25 5.85 10.07
CA GLN A 266 -5.83 4.88 11.00
C GLN A 266 -5.11 5.01 12.34
N ARG A 267 -5.87 5.23 13.41
CA ARG A 267 -5.35 5.45 14.74
C ARG A 267 -5.63 4.26 15.63
N ASN A 268 -4.58 3.67 16.18
CA ASN A 268 -4.66 2.63 17.19
C ASN A 268 -4.27 3.23 18.55
N GLN A 269 -5.15 3.08 19.52
CA GLN A 269 -4.91 3.42 20.91
C GLN A 269 -4.73 2.13 21.69
N ASN A 270 -3.59 1.98 22.34
CA ASN A 270 -3.27 0.81 23.15
C ASN A 270 -3.07 1.26 24.60
N ALA A 271 -3.63 0.52 25.54
CA ALA A 271 -3.37 0.67 26.96
C ALA A 271 -3.15 -0.72 27.56
N GLU A 272 -2.20 -0.83 28.48
CA GLU A 272 -1.93 -2.06 29.20
C GLU A 272 -1.63 -1.80 30.68
N ILE A 273 -1.97 -2.76 31.52
CA ILE A 273 -1.53 -2.86 32.89
C ILE A 273 -1.09 -4.29 33.17
N GLY A 274 0.02 -4.45 33.85
CA GLY A 274 0.59 -5.75 34.16
C GLY A 274 1.11 -5.85 35.57
N LEU A 275 1.05 -7.06 36.13
CA LEU A 275 1.63 -7.47 37.39
C LEU A 275 2.61 -8.61 37.13
N ASP A 276 3.87 -8.40 37.47
CA ASP A 276 4.91 -9.43 37.41
C ASP A 276 5.25 -9.89 38.84
N VAL A 277 5.19 -11.20 39.09
CA VAL A 277 5.50 -11.80 40.37
C VAL A 277 6.55 -12.91 40.19
N ASN A 278 7.67 -12.82 40.92
CA ASN A 278 8.73 -13.78 40.89
C ASN A 278 8.80 -14.45 42.28
N ILE A 279 8.47 -15.72 42.37
CA ILE A 279 8.51 -16.50 43.61
C ILE A 279 9.38 -17.73 43.38
N ALA A 280 10.51 -17.81 44.13
CA ALA A 280 11.51 -18.87 43.99
C ALA A 280 11.96 -19.06 42.54
N ARG A 281 11.59 -20.19 41.91
CA ARG A 281 11.93 -20.52 40.50
C ARG A 281 10.79 -20.23 39.53
N THR A 282 9.68 -19.63 39.99
CA THR A 282 8.48 -19.41 39.20
C THR A 282 8.28 -17.93 38.94
N ARG A 283 8.03 -17.60 37.68
CA ARG A 283 7.62 -16.26 37.25
C ARG A 283 6.19 -16.30 36.76
N ILE A 284 5.36 -15.44 37.31
CA ILE A 284 3.95 -15.23 36.92
C ILE A 284 3.84 -13.83 36.37
N SER A 285 3.23 -13.66 35.20
CA SER A 285 2.94 -12.36 34.59
C SER A 285 1.47 -12.33 34.20
N LEU A 286 0.72 -11.40 34.79
CA LEU A 286 -0.67 -11.12 34.46
C LEU A 286 -0.73 -9.79 33.71
N VAL A 287 -1.43 -9.76 32.58
CA VAL A 287 -1.54 -8.56 31.75
C VAL A 287 -2.98 -8.36 31.32
N GLY A 288 -3.52 -7.19 31.62
CA GLY A 288 -4.75 -6.68 31.04
C GLY A 288 -4.43 -5.66 29.98
N TYR A 289 -5.11 -5.71 28.83
CA TYR A 289 -4.89 -4.75 27.76
C TYR A 289 -6.21 -4.25 27.16
N PHE A 290 -6.16 -3.04 26.62
CA PHE A 290 -7.24 -2.42 25.89
C PHE A 290 -6.70 -1.88 24.56
N ASN A 291 -7.26 -2.33 23.45
CA ASN A 291 -6.91 -1.86 22.11
C ASN A 291 -8.13 -1.28 21.43
N ARG A 292 -7.98 -0.09 20.87
CA ARG A 292 -9.04 0.57 20.10
C ARG A 292 -8.50 1.11 18.79
N THR A 293 -9.01 0.61 17.69
CA THR A 293 -8.74 1.12 16.34
C THR A 293 -9.84 2.11 15.96
N LYS A 294 -9.43 3.31 15.57
CA LYS A 294 -10.32 4.35 15.04
C LYS A 294 -9.99 4.62 13.59
N LEU A 295 -11.00 4.95 12.80
CA LEU A 295 -10.90 5.33 11.40
C LEU A 295 -10.25 4.23 10.52
N PRO A 296 -10.70 2.98 10.61
CA PRO A 296 -10.31 2.00 9.62
C PRO A 296 -10.80 2.46 8.25
N TYR A 297 -9.97 2.32 7.23
CA TYR A 297 -10.37 2.66 5.85
C TYR A 297 -11.47 1.72 5.40
N LYS A 298 -12.53 2.30 4.81
CA LYS A 298 -13.63 1.56 4.21
C LYS A 298 -13.92 2.13 2.84
N TYR A 299 -14.19 1.26 1.90
CA TYR A 299 -14.79 1.64 0.63
C TYR A 299 -16.28 1.85 0.84
N ALA A 300 -16.79 2.92 0.26
CA ALA A 300 -18.21 3.19 0.21
C ALA A 300 -18.63 3.26 -1.27
N SER A 301 -19.77 2.70 -1.59
CA SER A 301 -20.36 2.83 -2.93
C SER A 301 -21.12 4.16 -3.02
N THR A 302 -20.91 4.86 -4.11
CA THR A 302 -21.70 6.05 -4.47
C THR A 302 -22.22 5.90 -5.88
N TYR A 303 -23.40 6.44 -6.13
CA TYR A 303 -24.01 6.44 -7.46
C TYR A 303 -23.70 7.77 -8.11
N THR A 304 -23.00 7.72 -9.24
CA THR A 304 -22.78 8.90 -10.08
C THR A 304 -23.51 8.65 -11.40
N PRO A 305 -24.56 9.42 -11.69
CA PRO A 305 -25.24 9.32 -12.99
C PRO A 305 -24.30 9.77 -14.09
N PHE A 306 -24.35 9.11 -15.23
CA PHE A 306 -23.64 9.49 -16.45
C PHE A 306 -24.56 9.21 -17.64
N SER A 307 -24.32 9.89 -18.74
CA SER A 307 -25.07 9.73 -19.99
C SER A 307 -24.10 9.35 -21.11
N TYR A 308 -24.59 8.59 -22.05
CA TYR A 308 -23.90 8.25 -23.28
C TYR A 308 -24.92 8.17 -24.41
N ASP A 309 -24.47 8.39 -25.64
CA ASP A 309 -25.32 8.31 -26.82
C ASP A 309 -25.37 6.85 -27.31
N VAL A 310 -26.56 6.37 -27.51
CA VAL A 310 -26.77 5.05 -28.14
C VAL A 310 -26.70 5.25 -29.65
N LEU A 311 -26.10 4.29 -30.36
CA LEU A 311 -25.94 4.29 -31.82
C LEU A 311 -24.87 5.24 -32.39
N GLN A 312 -24.03 5.85 -31.58
CA GLN A 312 -22.85 6.52 -32.08
C GLN A 312 -21.82 5.50 -32.57
N LEU A 313 -21.42 5.61 -33.81
CA LEU A 313 -20.46 4.69 -34.43
C LEU A 313 -19.09 5.39 -34.46
N PRO A 314 -18.00 4.71 -34.05
CA PRO A 314 -16.67 5.26 -34.15
C PRO A 314 -16.24 5.41 -35.61
N ASP A 315 -15.30 6.31 -35.87
CA ASP A 315 -14.74 6.51 -37.20
C ASP A 315 -14.16 5.23 -37.76
N GLY A 316 -14.44 4.95 -39.03
CA GLY A 316 -13.98 3.74 -39.71
C GLY A 316 -14.80 2.49 -39.43
N PHE A 317 -15.91 2.59 -38.66
CA PHE A 317 -16.82 1.46 -38.49
C PHE A 317 -17.51 1.14 -39.81
N THR A 318 -17.44 -0.14 -40.22
CA THR A 318 -18.19 -0.69 -41.36
C THR A 318 -19.15 -1.74 -40.86
N MET A 319 -20.40 -1.64 -41.27
CA MET A 319 -21.39 -2.70 -41.01
C MET A 319 -20.95 -3.99 -41.70
N PRO A 320 -20.93 -5.12 -40.97
CA PRO A 320 -20.68 -6.38 -41.62
C PRO A 320 -21.78 -6.66 -42.68
N THR A 321 -21.38 -6.96 -43.88
CA THR A 321 -22.32 -7.34 -44.92
C THR A 321 -22.71 -8.80 -44.75
N ASN A 322 -23.99 -9.07 -44.54
CA ASN A 322 -24.51 -10.41 -44.63
C ASN A 322 -25.00 -10.68 -46.05
N PRO A 323 -24.34 -11.54 -46.83
CA PRO A 323 -24.77 -11.83 -48.17
C PRO A 323 -26.14 -12.50 -48.27
N GLN A 324 -26.69 -12.98 -47.13
CA GLN A 324 -28.04 -13.56 -47.07
C GLN A 324 -29.11 -12.55 -46.61
N ILE A 325 -28.76 -11.40 -46.15
CA ILE A 325 -29.67 -10.27 -45.91
C ILE A 325 -29.52 -9.28 -47.05
N ASN A 326 -29.59 -9.72 -48.27
CA ASN A 326 -30.11 -8.88 -49.32
C ASN A 326 -31.59 -8.72 -49.03
N VAL A 327 -31.93 -7.74 -48.21
CA VAL A 327 -33.28 -7.23 -48.21
C VAL A 327 -33.42 -6.52 -49.54
N ASP A 328 -33.81 -7.22 -50.55
CA ASP A 328 -34.41 -6.61 -51.70
C ASP A 328 -35.64 -5.88 -51.18
N ASN A 329 -35.49 -4.61 -50.97
CA ASN A 329 -36.59 -3.70 -50.82
C ASN A 329 -37.22 -3.59 -52.18
N GLN A 330 -38.09 -4.51 -52.50
CA GLN A 330 -39.11 -4.32 -53.51
C GLN A 330 -40.42 -3.95 -52.86
#